data_704254d0ec95172ca706d618b8976f15
#
_entry.id   704254d0ec95172ca706d618b8976f15
#
_cell.length_a   1.000
_cell.length_b   1.000
_cell.length_c   1.000
_cell.angle_alpha   90.00
_cell.angle_beta   90.00
_cell.angle_gamma   90.00
#
_symmetry.space_group_name_H-M   'P 1'
#
loop_
_entity.id
_entity.type
_entity.pdbx_description
1 polymer ?
#
loop_
_entity_poly.entity_id
_entity_poly.type
_entity_poly.pdbx_seq_one_letter_code
_entity_poly.pdbx_strand_id
1 'polypeptide(L)'
;AAVDRFGKIDVFFNNAGIVGKAAPIVEQDATEFDKVMNVNTRGVFLGLKHVLKVMIEQKSGSIINTSSVAGLMAWEGIAPYVASKHAVAGLTKIAALEGAPYGVRVNSIHPAPVETMMMRQLESGYNPDDPEAAKKGVEQLIPIGRYADPQDIANLVLFLASDESSFISGAQYRIDGGMAAK
;
A
#
# COMPACT_ATOMS: atom_id res chain seq x y z
N ALA A 1 11.95 2.50 20.67
CA ALA A 1 13.14 1.78 20.13
C ALA A 1 13.91 2.62 19.11
N ALA A 2 13.31 3.03 17.93
CA ALA A 2 14.05 3.78 16.92
C ALA A 2 14.52 5.15 17.45
N VAL A 3 13.61 5.94 18.02
CA VAL A 3 13.95 7.26 18.60
C VAL A 3 14.96 7.13 19.75
N ASP A 4 14.82 6.15 20.62
CA ASP A 4 15.75 5.92 21.73
C ASP A 4 17.16 5.60 21.26
N ARG A 5 17.27 4.93 20.11
CA ARG A 5 18.55 4.50 19.55
C ARG A 5 19.20 5.52 18.61
N PHE A 6 18.39 6.20 17.80
CA PHE A 6 18.87 7.07 16.71
C PHE A 6 18.48 8.55 16.89
N GLY A 7 17.68 8.86 17.90
CA GLY A 7 17.25 10.23 18.22
C GLY A 7 16.11 10.76 17.32
N LYS A 8 15.87 10.14 16.15
CA LYS A 8 14.91 10.61 15.15
C LYS A 8 14.38 9.49 14.25
N ILE A 9 13.34 9.83 13.48
CA ILE A 9 12.83 9.02 12.36
C ILE A 9 12.76 9.93 11.13
N ASP A 10 13.60 9.71 10.13
CA ASP A 10 13.61 10.52 8.90
C ASP A 10 12.62 10.00 7.87
N VAL A 11 12.50 8.67 7.75
CA VAL A 11 11.64 7.99 6.78
C VAL A 11 10.86 6.89 7.47
N PHE A 12 9.58 6.78 7.13
CA PHE A 12 8.73 5.67 7.55
C PHE A 12 8.02 5.03 6.36
N PHE A 13 8.43 3.81 6.01
CA PHE A 13 7.77 3.00 5.00
C PHE A 13 6.73 2.09 5.68
N ASN A 14 5.47 2.49 5.63
CA ASN A 14 4.33 1.82 6.25
C ASN A 14 3.77 0.78 5.29
N ASN A 15 4.43 -0.38 5.22
CA ASN A 15 4.25 -1.37 4.15
C ASN A 15 3.50 -2.63 4.54
N ALA A 16 3.43 -2.99 5.83
CA ALA A 16 2.83 -4.24 6.27
C ALA A 16 1.36 -4.37 5.81
N GLY A 17 1.02 -5.54 5.27
CA GLY A 17 -0.32 -5.81 4.79
C GLY A 17 -0.54 -7.28 4.43
N ILE A 18 -1.81 -7.68 4.40
CA ILE A 18 -2.27 -9.01 3.99
C ILE A 18 -3.43 -8.86 3.02
N VAL A 19 -3.67 -9.87 2.18
CA VAL A 19 -4.78 -9.86 1.22
C VAL A 19 -6.05 -10.51 1.79
N GLY A 20 -5.92 -11.47 2.69
CA GLY A 20 -7.01 -12.29 3.18
C GLY A 20 -7.40 -13.41 2.19
N LYS A 21 -8.53 -14.07 2.44
CA LYS A 21 -9.04 -15.16 1.61
C LYS A 21 -9.86 -14.60 0.44
N ALA A 22 -9.63 -15.11 -0.75
CA ALA A 22 -10.44 -14.77 -1.92
C ALA A 22 -11.79 -15.52 -1.86
N ALA A 23 -12.88 -14.75 -1.93
CA ALA A 23 -14.27 -15.28 -2.02
C ALA A 23 -15.21 -14.14 -2.48
N PRO A 24 -16.37 -14.48 -3.10
CA PRO A 24 -17.43 -13.50 -3.35
C PRO A 24 -17.86 -12.80 -2.05
N ILE A 25 -18.34 -11.56 -2.14
CA ILE A 25 -18.67 -10.74 -0.94
C ILE A 25 -19.72 -11.43 -0.04
N VAL A 26 -20.64 -12.17 -0.63
CA VAL A 26 -21.70 -12.89 0.08
C VAL A 26 -21.19 -14.13 0.85
N GLU A 27 -19.98 -14.59 0.52
CA GLU A 27 -19.32 -15.74 1.15
C GLU A 27 -18.13 -15.32 2.02
N GLN A 28 -17.83 -14.00 2.11
CA GLN A 28 -16.74 -13.49 2.95
C GLN A 28 -17.06 -13.70 4.42
N ASP A 29 -16.10 -14.24 5.17
CA ASP A 29 -16.18 -14.33 6.62
C ASP A 29 -15.89 -12.99 7.27
N ALA A 30 -16.76 -12.56 8.18
CA ALA A 30 -16.58 -11.31 8.92
C ALA A 30 -15.29 -11.29 9.76
N THR A 31 -14.83 -12.43 10.25
CA THR A 31 -13.57 -12.52 11.00
C THR A 31 -12.35 -12.31 10.09
N GLU A 32 -12.39 -12.78 8.84
CA GLU A 32 -11.35 -12.48 7.86
C GLU A 32 -11.40 -11.01 7.43
N PHE A 33 -12.60 -10.43 7.28
CA PHE A 33 -12.74 -8.98 7.06
C PHE A 33 -12.06 -8.18 8.18
N ASP A 34 -12.38 -8.47 9.44
CA ASP A 34 -11.81 -7.79 10.60
C ASP A 34 -10.29 -7.95 10.68
N LYS A 35 -9.77 -9.13 10.38
CA LYS A 35 -8.34 -9.41 10.33
C LYS A 35 -7.62 -8.55 9.28
N VAL A 36 -8.15 -8.48 8.05
CA VAL A 36 -7.59 -7.65 6.98
C VAL A 36 -7.64 -6.17 7.35
N MET A 37 -8.77 -5.69 7.87
CA MET A 37 -8.92 -4.30 8.32
C MET A 37 -8.00 -3.96 9.49
N ASN A 38 -7.83 -4.86 10.44
CA ASN A 38 -6.92 -4.66 11.57
C ASN A 38 -5.46 -4.54 11.13
N VAL A 39 -5.00 -5.37 10.19
CA VAL A 39 -3.63 -5.29 9.69
C VAL A 39 -3.47 -4.09 8.78
N ASN A 40 -4.28 -4.00 7.72
CA ASN A 40 -4.03 -3.05 6.62
C ASN A 40 -4.48 -1.62 6.94
N THR A 41 -5.56 -1.45 7.71
CA THR A 41 -6.12 -0.11 8.00
C THR A 41 -5.71 0.37 9.38
N ARG A 42 -6.03 -0.43 10.43
CA ARG A 42 -5.69 -0.07 11.81
C ARG A 42 -4.19 -0.03 12.03
N GLY A 43 -3.44 -0.98 11.43
CA GLY A 43 -1.98 -0.99 11.46
C GLY A 43 -1.38 0.28 10.86
N VAL A 44 -1.85 0.68 9.66
CA VAL A 44 -1.42 1.93 9.00
C VAL A 44 -1.77 3.15 9.85
N PHE A 45 -2.99 3.22 10.38
CA PHE A 45 -3.40 4.31 11.29
C PHE A 45 -2.50 4.40 12.53
N LEU A 46 -2.17 3.28 13.16
CA LEU A 46 -1.28 3.27 14.33
C LEU A 46 0.14 3.72 13.97
N GLY A 47 0.66 3.27 12.82
CA GLY A 47 1.93 3.76 12.28
C GLY A 47 1.92 5.28 12.12
N LEU A 48 0.91 5.81 11.43
CA LEU A 48 0.73 7.25 11.25
C LEU A 48 0.62 7.97 12.61
N LYS A 49 -0.23 7.51 13.52
CA LYS A 49 -0.44 8.13 14.83
C LYS A 49 0.86 8.31 15.62
N HIS A 50 1.72 7.31 15.64
CA HIS A 50 2.94 7.35 16.43
C HIS A 50 4.10 8.03 15.70
N VAL A 51 4.28 7.76 14.42
CA VAL A 51 5.41 8.30 13.66
C VAL A 51 5.19 9.77 13.29
N LEU A 52 3.97 10.13 12.85
CA LEU A 52 3.65 11.52 12.51
C LEU A 52 3.86 12.45 13.72
N LYS A 53 3.50 12.02 14.93
CA LYS A 53 3.76 12.76 16.16
C LYS A 53 5.26 13.09 16.32
N VAL A 54 6.13 12.08 16.15
CA VAL A 54 7.58 12.26 16.24
C VAL A 54 8.08 13.21 15.15
N MET A 55 7.66 13.02 13.91
CA MET A 55 8.09 13.85 12.79
C MET A 55 7.61 15.31 12.89
N ILE A 56 6.41 15.54 13.44
CA ILE A 56 5.91 16.89 13.73
C ILE A 56 6.81 17.61 14.75
N GLU A 57 7.20 16.92 15.81
CA GLU A 57 8.14 17.47 16.82
C GLU A 57 9.53 17.74 16.20
N GLN A 58 9.98 16.87 15.28
CA GLN A 58 11.23 17.03 14.51
C GLN A 58 11.16 18.17 13.46
N LYS A 59 9.95 18.55 13.02
CA LYS A 59 9.68 19.46 11.89
C LYS A 59 10.27 18.96 10.57
N SER A 60 10.34 17.65 10.40
CA SER A 60 10.82 17.00 9.17
C SER A 60 10.44 15.52 9.15
N GLY A 61 10.29 14.97 7.95
CA GLY A 61 10.09 13.54 7.74
C GLY A 61 9.36 13.19 6.45
N SER A 62 9.49 11.95 6.01
CA SER A 62 8.75 11.40 4.87
C SER A 62 8.08 10.08 5.25
N ILE A 63 6.76 10.02 5.09
CA ILE A 63 5.96 8.81 5.31
C ILE A 63 5.45 8.31 3.96
N ILE A 64 5.67 7.03 3.68
CA ILE A 64 5.17 6.37 2.47
C ILE A 64 4.27 5.21 2.90
N ASN A 65 2.98 5.30 2.60
CA ASN A 65 2.02 4.23 2.88
C ASN A 65 1.83 3.34 1.66
N THR A 66 1.87 2.02 1.83
CA THR A 66 1.57 1.06 0.77
C THR A 66 0.06 0.81 0.68
N SER A 67 -0.58 1.44 -0.32
CA SER A 67 -1.92 1.06 -0.74
C SER A 67 -1.84 -0.05 -1.81
N SER A 68 -2.55 0.06 -2.91
CA SER A 68 -2.60 -0.83 -4.06
C SER A 68 -3.37 -0.16 -5.19
N VAL A 69 -3.29 -0.64 -6.42
CA VAL A 69 -4.31 -0.32 -7.45
C VAL A 69 -5.72 -0.65 -6.94
N ALA A 70 -5.86 -1.69 -6.10
CA ALA A 70 -7.11 -2.03 -5.41
C ALA A 70 -7.57 -0.98 -4.38
N GLY A 71 -6.81 0.07 -4.12
CA GLY A 71 -7.21 1.26 -3.36
C GLY A 71 -7.70 2.40 -4.25
N LEU A 72 -7.74 2.20 -5.58
CA LEU A 72 -8.21 3.16 -6.60
C LEU A 72 -9.33 2.56 -7.47
N MET A 73 -9.35 1.25 -7.62
CA MET A 73 -10.33 0.51 -8.42
C MET A 73 -10.83 -0.73 -7.66
N ALA A 74 -11.93 -1.32 -8.11
CA ALA A 74 -12.45 -2.55 -7.55
C ALA A 74 -11.75 -3.79 -8.15
N TRP A 75 -11.70 -4.85 -7.37
CA TRP A 75 -11.28 -6.18 -7.80
C TRP A 75 -12.16 -7.25 -7.16
N GLU A 76 -12.69 -8.14 -7.95
CA GLU A 76 -13.61 -9.18 -7.48
C GLU A 76 -12.90 -10.16 -6.52
N GLY A 77 -13.66 -10.70 -5.57
CA GLY A 77 -13.21 -11.75 -4.67
C GLY A 77 -12.36 -11.28 -3.48
N ILE A 78 -11.91 -10.06 -3.42
CA ILE A 78 -11.05 -9.54 -2.33
C ILE A 78 -11.62 -8.28 -1.66
N ALA A 79 -12.92 -8.28 -1.39
CA ALA A 79 -13.62 -7.11 -0.85
C ALA A 79 -12.97 -6.50 0.42
N PRO A 80 -12.54 -7.28 1.45
CA PRO A 80 -11.85 -6.72 2.61
C PRO A 80 -10.56 -5.99 2.25
N TYR A 81 -9.78 -6.54 1.33
CA TYR A 81 -8.54 -5.93 0.86
C TYR A 81 -8.80 -4.62 0.13
N VAL A 82 -9.74 -4.61 -0.83
CA VAL A 82 -10.14 -3.41 -1.57
C VAL A 82 -10.58 -2.30 -0.60
N ALA A 83 -11.47 -2.61 0.35
CA ALA A 83 -11.92 -1.66 1.35
C ALA A 83 -10.75 -1.11 2.19
N SER A 84 -9.85 -1.98 2.64
CA SER A 84 -8.68 -1.59 3.43
C SER A 84 -7.73 -0.65 2.68
N LYS A 85 -7.49 -0.90 1.38
CA LYS A 85 -6.57 -0.10 0.56
C LYS A 85 -7.17 1.25 0.16
N HIS A 86 -8.48 1.36 -0.01
CA HIS A 86 -9.17 2.65 -0.11
C HIS A 86 -9.05 3.47 1.19
N ALA A 87 -9.19 2.81 2.35
CA ALA A 87 -9.00 3.47 3.65
C ALA A 87 -7.57 4.03 3.81
N VAL A 88 -6.53 3.30 3.37
CA VAL A 88 -5.14 3.78 3.38
C VAL A 88 -4.97 5.05 2.53
N ALA A 89 -5.61 5.12 1.36
CA ALA A 89 -5.59 6.31 0.53
C ALA A 89 -6.20 7.53 1.24
N GLY A 90 -7.33 7.33 1.95
CA GLY A 90 -7.94 8.37 2.79
C GLY A 90 -7.07 8.81 3.95
N LEU A 91 -6.51 7.85 4.70
CA LEU A 91 -5.58 8.12 5.81
C LEU A 91 -4.33 8.89 5.37
N THR A 92 -3.81 8.59 4.18
CA THR A 92 -2.67 9.31 3.59
C THR A 92 -2.97 10.79 3.38
N LYS A 93 -4.15 11.10 2.82
CA LYS A 93 -4.55 12.49 2.54
C LYS A 93 -4.67 13.32 3.81
N ILE A 94 -5.33 12.79 4.85
CA ILE A 94 -5.49 13.53 6.09
C ILE A 94 -4.16 13.71 6.82
N ALA A 95 -3.32 12.67 6.86
CA ALA A 95 -2.00 12.76 7.48
C ALA A 95 -1.07 13.74 6.72
N ALA A 96 -1.20 13.86 5.39
CA ALA A 96 -0.47 14.85 4.61
C ALA A 96 -0.88 16.28 4.95
N LEU A 97 -2.17 16.55 5.11
CA LEU A 97 -2.69 17.86 5.50
C LEU A 97 -2.23 18.25 6.92
N GLU A 98 -2.26 17.31 7.84
CA GLU A 98 -1.86 17.53 9.24
C GLU A 98 -0.34 17.67 9.40
N GLY A 99 0.46 16.95 8.58
CA GLY A 99 1.92 16.97 8.63
C GLY A 99 2.58 18.15 7.90
N ALA A 100 1.96 18.61 6.79
CA ALA A 100 2.54 19.62 5.92
C ALA A 100 2.97 20.94 6.63
N PRO A 101 2.20 21.52 7.58
CA PRO A 101 2.62 22.71 8.30
C PRO A 101 3.92 22.55 9.12
N TYR A 102 4.31 21.30 9.36
CA TYR A 102 5.50 20.94 10.14
C TYR A 102 6.63 20.37 9.27
N GLY A 103 6.53 20.50 7.94
CA GLY A 103 7.57 20.00 7.04
C GLY A 103 7.57 18.46 6.88
N VAL A 104 6.48 17.78 7.25
CA VAL A 104 6.33 16.34 7.08
C VAL A 104 5.54 16.02 5.81
N ARG A 105 6.09 15.18 4.94
CA ARG A 105 5.44 14.71 3.72
C ARG A 105 4.83 13.33 3.93
N VAL A 106 3.63 13.13 3.44
CA VAL A 106 2.96 11.83 3.52
C VAL A 106 2.35 11.49 2.16
N ASN A 107 2.78 10.37 1.57
CA ASN A 107 2.31 9.92 0.27
C ASN A 107 1.91 8.46 0.29
N SER A 108 1.15 8.01 -0.69
CA SER A 108 0.87 6.59 -0.88
C SER A 108 1.35 6.10 -2.24
N ILE A 109 1.79 4.85 -2.27
CA ILE A 109 2.07 4.12 -3.49
C ILE A 109 0.94 3.11 -3.75
N HIS A 110 0.63 2.91 -5.03
CA HIS A 110 -0.46 2.04 -5.50
C HIS A 110 0.08 1.04 -6.52
N PRO A 111 0.76 -0.03 -6.05
CA PRO A 111 1.29 -1.06 -6.93
C PRO A 111 0.18 -1.86 -7.62
N ALA A 112 0.43 -2.28 -8.86
CA ALA A 112 -0.17 -3.45 -9.47
C ALA A 112 0.39 -4.74 -8.82
N PRO A 113 0.02 -5.94 -9.28
CA PRO A 113 0.66 -7.17 -8.87
C PRO A 113 2.19 -7.11 -8.93
N VAL A 114 2.83 -7.50 -7.82
CA VAL A 114 4.28 -7.55 -7.65
C VAL A 114 4.70 -8.99 -7.40
N GLU A 115 5.82 -9.44 -7.97
CA GLU A 115 6.37 -10.79 -7.78
C GLU A 115 6.68 -11.07 -6.30
N THR A 116 5.69 -11.56 -5.56
CA THR A 116 5.75 -11.80 -4.11
C THR A 116 4.96 -13.03 -3.71
N MET A 117 5.20 -13.53 -2.49
CA MET A 117 4.43 -14.62 -1.91
C MET A 117 2.93 -14.30 -1.79
N MET A 118 2.56 -13.02 -1.61
CA MET A 118 1.15 -12.59 -1.57
C MET A 118 0.45 -12.91 -2.89
N MET A 119 1.10 -12.66 -4.02
CA MET A 119 0.53 -12.98 -5.33
C MET A 119 0.45 -14.49 -5.56
N ARG A 120 1.46 -15.27 -5.13
CA ARG A 120 1.39 -16.75 -5.20
C ARG A 120 0.18 -17.31 -4.43
N GLN A 121 -0.13 -16.73 -3.27
CA GLN A 121 -1.30 -17.10 -2.48
C GLN A 121 -2.61 -16.77 -3.21
N LEU A 122 -2.70 -15.60 -3.85
CA LEU A 122 -3.87 -15.22 -4.63
C LEU A 122 -4.07 -16.10 -5.85
N GLU A 123 -3.02 -16.34 -6.61
CA GLU A 123 -3.04 -17.20 -7.81
C GLU A 123 -3.54 -18.61 -7.46
N SER A 124 -3.01 -19.20 -6.38
CA SER A 124 -3.48 -20.49 -5.88
C SER A 124 -4.91 -20.44 -5.32
N GLY A 125 -5.36 -19.28 -4.84
CA GLY A 125 -6.74 -19.07 -4.39
C GLY A 125 -7.74 -18.97 -5.55
N TYR A 126 -7.34 -18.34 -6.66
CA TYR A 126 -8.17 -18.17 -7.85
C TYR A 126 -8.23 -19.43 -8.73
N ASN A 127 -7.12 -20.12 -8.88
CA ASN A 127 -7.03 -21.36 -9.65
C ASN A 127 -6.08 -22.33 -8.95
N PRO A 128 -6.59 -23.16 -8.03
CA PRO A 128 -5.77 -24.12 -7.29
C PRO A 128 -5.10 -25.18 -8.17
N ASP A 129 -5.74 -25.54 -9.30
CA ASP A 129 -5.26 -26.58 -10.21
C ASP A 129 -4.17 -26.07 -11.17
N ASP A 130 -4.20 -24.76 -11.49
CA ASP A 130 -3.21 -24.11 -12.37
C ASP A 130 -2.99 -22.65 -11.97
N PRO A 131 -2.21 -22.39 -10.90
CA PRO A 131 -1.88 -21.03 -10.47
C PRO A 131 -1.13 -20.21 -11.53
N GLU A 132 -0.36 -20.86 -12.40
CA GLU A 132 0.37 -20.20 -13.48
C GLU A 132 -0.56 -19.64 -14.56
N ALA A 133 -1.65 -20.33 -14.86
CA ALA A 133 -2.69 -19.79 -15.74
C ALA A 133 -3.40 -18.58 -15.11
N ALA A 134 -3.63 -18.60 -13.79
CA ALA A 134 -4.16 -17.44 -13.08
C ALA A 134 -3.20 -16.24 -13.17
N LYS A 135 -1.90 -16.45 -12.98
CA LYS A 135 -0.87 -15.42 -13.15
C LYS A 135 -0.91 -14.81 -14.54
N LYS A 136 -0.86 -15.64 -15.59
CA LYS A 136 -0.91 -15.20 -16.99
C LYS A 136 -2.17 -14.38 -17.30
N GLY A 137 -3.31 -14.78 -16.74
CA GLY A 137 -4.55 -14.03 -16.87
C GLY A 137 -4.44 -12.61 -16.28
N VAL A 138 -3.81 -12.48 -15.13
CA VAL A 138 -3.59 -11.17 -14.49
C VAL A 138 -2.55 -10.34 -15.25
N GLU A 139 -1.47 -10.94 -15.75
CA GLU A 139 -0.45 -10.24 -16.56
C GLU A 139 -1.04 -9.59 -17.82
N GLN A 140 -2.04 -10.25 -18.45
CA GLN A 140 -2.73 -9.70 -19.63
C GLN A 140 -3.55 -8.43 -19.31
N LEU A 141 -3.90 -8.19 -18.06
CA LEU A 141 -4.59 -6.97 -17.62
C LEU A 141 -3.64 -5.81 -17.39
N ILE A 142 -2.34 -6.07 -17.31
CA ILE A 142 -1.29 -5.07 -17.13
C ILE A 142 -0.72 -4.69 -18.50
N PRO A 143 -0.87 -3.47 -19.00
CA PRO A 143 -0.42 -3.08 -20.34
C PRO A 143 1.08 -3.34 -20.61
N ILE A 144 1.94 -3.23 -19.59
CA ILE A 144 3.37 -3.58 -19.72
C ILE A 144 3.59 -5.10 -19.86
N GLY A 145 2.59 -5.95 -19.53
CA GLY A 145 2.60 -7.39 -19.80
C GLY A 145 3.36 -8.24 -18.78
N ARG A 146 3.68 -7.70 -17.61
CA ARG A 146 4.32 -8.44 -16.50
C ARG A 146 3.90 -7.91 -15.14
N TYR A 147 4.10 -8.69 -14.10
CA TYR A 147 4.11 -8.18 -12.73
C TYR A 147 5.29 -7.22 -12.54
N ALA A 148 5.17 -6.30 -11.59
CA ALA A 148 6.29 -5.49 -11.15
C ALA A 148 7.29 -6.35 -10.36
N ASP A 149 8.58 -6.04 -10.49
CA ASP A 149 9.58 -6.55 -9.57
C ASP A 149 9.55 -5.74 -8.26
N PRO A 150 9.92 -6.34 -7.11
CA PRO A 150 10.07 -5.58 -5.87
C PRO A 150 10.98 -4.36 -6.01
N GLN A 151 11.97 -4.42 -6.90
CA GLN A 151 12.87 -3.30 -7.19
C GLN A 151 12.16 -2.12 -7.86
N ASP A 152 11.15 -2.38 -8.70
CA ASP A 152 10.34 -1.31 -9.29
C ASP A 152 9.68 -0.47 -8.17
N ILE A 153 9.14 -1.16 -7.14
CA ILE A 153 8.51 -0.52 -6.00
C ILE A 153 9.53 0.22 -5.14
N ALA A 154 10.68 -0.41 -4.86
CA ALA A 154 11.74 0.18 -4.05
C ALA A 154 12.28 1.49 -4.65
N ASN A 155 12.40 1.58 -5.97
CA ASN A 155 12.86 2.79 -6.66
C ASN A 155 11.92 3.98 -6.42
N LEU A 156 10.59 3.76 -6.49
CA LEU A 156 9.61 4.82 -6.20
C LEU A 156 9.63 5.20 -4.71
N VAL A 157 9.74 4.23 -3.82
CA VAL A 157 9.83 4.48 -2.37
C VAL A 157 11.08 5.30 -2.06
N LEU A 158 12.23 4.98 -2.66
CA LEU A 158 13.47 5.72 -2.49
C LEU A 158 13.33 7.18 -2.94
N PHE A 159 12.73 7.43 -4.11
CA PHE A 159 12.43 8.79 -4.59
C PHE A 159 11.53 9.55 -3.60
N LEU A 160 10.44 8.94 -3.13
CA LEU A 160 9.53 9.58 -2.17
C LEU A 160 10.15 9.79 -0.78
N ALA A 161 11.13 8.98 -0.41
CA ALA A 161 11.88 9.12 0.82
C ALA A 161 12.92 10.26 0.78
N SER A 162 13.42 10.58 -0.42
CA SER A 162 14.50 11.56 -0.63
C SER A 162 13.98 13.02 -0.71
N ASP A 163 14.90 13.98 -0.65
CA ASP A 163 14.63 15.40 -0.81
C ASP A 163 14.26 15.79 -2.24
N GLU A 164 14.49 14.92 -3.23
CA GLU A 164 14.06 15.13 -4.62
C GLU A 164 12.53 15.23 -4.74
N SER A 165 11.80 14.68 -3.77
CA SER A 165 10.33 14.77 -3.67
C SER A 165 9.84 15.81 -2.65
N SER A 166 10.64 16.85 -2.35
CA SER A 166 10.39 17.82 -1.28
C SER A 166 9.08 18.62 -1.41
N PHE A 167 8.53 18.76 -2.62
CA PHE A 167 7.24 19.45 -2.86
C PHE A 167 6.08 18.48 -3.11
N ILE A 168 6.24 17.21 -2.74
CA ILE A 168 5.25 16.15 -2.98
C ILE A 168 4.69 15.66 -1.65
N SER A 169 3.42 15.96 -1.37
CA SER A 169 2.67 15.47 -0.21
C SER A 169 1.20 15.27 -0.54
N GLY A 170 0.56 14.24 0.02
CA GLY A 170 -0.84 13.87 -0.24
C GLY A 170 -1.08 13.16 -1.56
N ALA A 171 -0.04 12.85 -2.32
CA ALA A 171 -0.13 12.22 -3.63
C ALA A 171 -0.35 10.71 -3.53
N GLN A 172 -1.03 10.19 -4.56
CA GLN A 172 -1.32 8.76 -4.75
C GLN A 172 -0.58 8.29 -6.00
N TYR A 173 0.60 7.70 -5.81
CA TYR A 173 1.45 7.29 -6.91
C TYR A 173 1.11 5.89 -7.39
N ARG A 174 0.55 5.79 -8.59
CA ARG A 174 0.39 4.50 -9.26
C ARG A 174 1.74 4.01 -9.76
N ILE A 175 2.02 2.75 -9.51
CA ILE A 175 3.14 2.00 -10.08
C ILE A 175 2.58 0.66 -10.57
N ASP A 176 1.86 0.73 -11.68
CA ASP A 176 0.88 -0.27 -12.07
C ASP A 176 1.02 -0.74 -13.53
N GLY A 177 2.07 -0.34 -14.22
CA GLY A 177 2.26 -0.72 -15.61
C GLY A 177 1.13 -0.28 -16.55
N GLY A 178 0.36 0.74 -16.17
CA GLY A 178 -0.79 1.27 -16.91
C GLY A 178 -2.12 0.58 -16.60
N MET A 179 -2.17 -0.33 -15.61
CA MET A 179 -3.35 -1.14 -15.31
C MET A 179 -4.60 -0.31 -15.00
N ALA A 180 -4.47 0.77 -14.25
CA ALA A 180 -5.55 1.66 -13.86
C ALA A 180 -5.61 2.97 -14.67
N ALA A 181 -5.03 2.99 -15.88
CA ALA A 181 -5.06 4.15 -16.78
C ALA A 181 -6.33 4.19 -17.67
N LYS A 182 -7.22 3.22 -17.48
CA LYS A 182 -8.48 3.05 -18.27
C LYS A 182 -9.61 3.86 -17.67
#